data_5b99ba1c56dfa5ea99a397517f8a590e
#
_entry.id   5b99ba1c56dfa5ea99a397517f8a590e
#
_cell.length_a   1.000
_cell.length_b   1.000
_cell.length_c   1.000
_cell.angle_alpha   90.00
_cell.angle_beta   90.00
_cell.angle_gamma   90.00
#
_symmetry.space_group_name_H-M   'P 1'
#
loop_
_entity.id
_entity.type
_entity.pdbx_description
1 polymer ?
#
loop_
_entity_poly.entity_id
_entity_poly.type
_entity_poly.pdbx_seq_one_letter_code
_entity_poly.pdbx_strand_id
1 'polypeptide(L)'
;MKNLVSIFAGHDSNITFYNSEKNEYHLIEIERLVKKRYFRLHVDNDIEYQKETLRKCVEIAESEWGIKNDYEALLICSDGFLEFDAREIFNADKVTVVASHHQTHAVSAFHLSPFKEALIFSYDGGGDDGHFNIYSANQSQVKLLKRIKSDFGGGYLLCGSMIREVAEKSRHQLALSGKLMGLCGYGKVIPEFVPAFEEFFF
;
A
#
# COMPACT_ATOMS: atom_id res chain seq x y z
N MET A 1 -14.19 -22.73 -5.10
CA MET A 1 -14.03 -21.26 -5.02
C MET A 1 -13.19 -20.87 -6.21
N LYS A 2 -13.55 -19.80 -6.94
CA LYS A 2 -12.69 -19.26 -7.98
C LYS A 2 -11.50 -18.52 -7.37
N ASN A 3 -10.49 -18.22 -8.16
CA ASN A 3 -9.35 -17.41 -7.74
C ASN A 3 -9.79 -15.97 -7.40
N LEU A 4 -8.93 -15.24 -6.69
CA LEU A 4 -9.12 -13.82 -6.42
C LEU A 4 -7.91 -13.05 -6.94
N VAL A 5 -8.11 -11.80 -7.29
CA VAL A 5 -7.03 -10.88 -7.65
C VAL A 5 -7.25 -9.52 -7.01
N SER A 6 -6.17 -8.86 -6.60
CA SER A 6 -6.21 -7.48 -6.09
C SER A 6 -5.10 -6.65 -6.71
N ILE A 7 -5.40 -5.36 -6.95
CA ILE A 7 -4.49 -4.40 -7.58
C ILE A 7 -4.40 -3.15 -6.71
N PHE A 8 -3.17 -2.72 -6.44
CA PHE A 8 -2.85 -1.38 -6.03
C PHE A 8 -2.03 -0.70 -7.13
N ALA A 9 -2.60 0.30 -7.79
CA ALA A 9 -1.98 0.99 -8.92
C ALA A 9 -1.27 2.31 -8.53
N GLY A 10 -1.27 2.67 -7.23
CA GLY A 10 -0.58 3.84 -6.67
C GLY A 10 0.94 3.69 -6.63
N HIS A 11 1.61 4.42 -5.74
CA HIS A 11 3.07 4.28 -5.55
C HIS A 11 3.41 2.85 -5.08
N ASP A 12 4.54 2.32 -5.54
CA ASP A 12 4.92 0.93 -5.29
C ASP A 12 3.85 -0.07 -5.77
N SER A 13 3.32 0.20 -6.97
CA SER A 13 2.22 -0.57 -7.58
C SER A 13 2.47 -2.07 -7.51
N ASN A 14 1.44 -2.79 -7.13
CA ASN A 14 1.52 -4.24 -7.02
C ASN A 14 0.19 -4.92 -7.41
N ILE A 15 0.29 -6.21 -7.69
CA ILE A 15 -0.83 -7.08 -7.96
C ILE A 15 -0.66 -8.38 -7.20
N THR A 16 -1.71 -8.83 -6.54
CA THR A 16 -1.72 -10.08 -5.79
C THR A 16 -2.76 -11.02 -6.35
N PHE A 17 -2.36 -12.25 -6.62
CA PHE A 17 -3.21 -13.36 -7.06
C PHE A 17 -3.35 -14.35 -5.92
N TYR A 18 -4.58 -14.78 -5.66
CA TYR A 18 -4.87 -15.86 -4.74
C TYR A 18 -5.33 -17.09 -5.52
N ASN A 19 -4.58 -18.18 -5.36
CA ASN A 19 -4.94 -19.48 -5.91
C ASN A 19 -5.81 -20.23 -4.89
N SER A 20 -7.08 -20.36 -5.16
CA SER A 20 -8.04 -20.98 -4.25
C SER A 20 -7.88 -22.50 -4.12
N GLU A 21 -7.34 -23.16 -5.15
CA GLU A 21 -7.13 -24.61 -5.14
C GLU A 21 -5.94 -25.00 -4.23
N LYS A 22 -4.87 -24.19 -4.28
CA LYS A 22 -3.65 -24.41 -3.49
C LYS A 22 -3.63 -23.67 -2.17
N ASN A 23 -4.55 -22.71 -1.95
CA ASN A 23 -4.58 -21.79 -0.83
C ASN A 23 -3.26 -20.98 -0.72
N GLU A 24 -2.80 -20.43 -1.83
CA GLU A 24 -1.53 -19.71 -1.96
C GLU A 24 -1.74 -18.29 -2.49
N TYR A 25 -0.93 -17.36 -2.02
CA TYR A 25 -0.86 -16.00 -2.52
C TYR A 25 0.42 -15.78 -3.30
N HIS A 26 0.30 -15.09 -4.43
CA HIS A 26 1.42 -14.72 -5.28
C HIS A 26 1.37 -13.21 -5.54
N LEU A 27 2.46 -12.52 -5.24
CA LEU A 27 2.58 -11.07 -5.37
C LEU A 27 3.56 -10.71 -6.49
N ILE A 28 3.17 -9.77 -7.34
CA ILE A 28 4.07 -9.08 -8.26
C ILE A 28 4.21 -7.63 -7.80
N GLU A 29 5.39 -7.24 -7.40
CA GLU A 29 5.78 -5.84 -7.27
C GLU A 29 6.05 -5.30 -8.69
N ILE A 30 5.14 -4.50 -9.24
CA ILE A 30 5.21 -4.03 -10.63
C ILE A 30 6.50 -3.24 -10.88
N GLU A 31 6.98 -2.49 -9.90
CA GLU A 31 8.25 -1.77 -10.01
C GLU A 31 9.45 -2.68 -10.35
N ARG A 32 9.44 -3.93 -9.88
CA ARG A 32 10.49 -4.91 -10.22
C ARG A 32 10.33 -5.45 -11.63
N LEU A 33 9.09 -5.66 -12.05
CA LEU A 33 8.77 -6.09 -13.41
C LEU A 33 9.24 -5.05 -14.45
N VAL A 34 8.96 -3.76 -14.18
CA VAL A 34 9.31 -2.65 -15.07
C VAL A 34 10.70 -2.03 -14.78
N LYS A 35 11.39 -2.48 -13.70
CA LYS A 35 12.71 -1.99 -13.24
C LYS A 35 12.74 -0.48 -12.95
N LYS A 36 11.65 0.06 -12.39
CA LYS A 36 11.50 1.48 -12.07
C LYS A 36 11.03 1.64 -10.62
N ARG A 37 11.89 2.20 -9.74
CA ARG A 37 11.56 2.45 -8.32
C ARG A 37 10.43 3.47 -8.17
N TYR A 38 9.61 3.30 -7.15
CA TYR A 38 8.46 4.15 -6.83
C TYR A 38 7.47 4.25 -7.99
N PHE A 39 7.37 3.17 -8.76
CA PHE A 39 6.52 3.13 -9.94
C PHE A 39 5.04 3.26 -9.55
N ARG A 40 4.34 4.14 -10.26
CA ARG A 40 2.90 4.35 -10.12
C ARG A 40 2.24 4.01 -11.45
N LEU A 41 1.49 2.93 -11.44
CA LEU A 41 0.88 2.43 -12.68
C LEU A 41 -0.11 3.45 -13.28
N HIS A 42 -0.93 4.06 -12.45
CA HIS A 42 -2.03 4.94 -12.88
C HIS A 42 -1.62 6.39 -13.21
N VAL A 43 -0.49 6.88 -12.70
CA VAL A 43 -0.11 8.31 -12.82
C VAL A 43 0.93 8.56 -13.90
N ASP A 44 1.90 7.66 -14.01
CA ASP A 44 3.12 7.92 -14.78
C ASP A 44 3.03 7.35 -16.20
N ASN A 45 1.88 6.75 -16.61
CA ASN A 45 1.82 5.95 -17.82
C ASN A 45 0.50 6.13 -18.56
N ASP A 46 0.54 6.02 -19.88
CA ASP A 46 -0.67 5.97 -20.68
C ASP A 46 -1.46 4.67 -20.47
N ILE A 47 -2.73 4.68 -20.87
CA ILE A 47 -3.66 3.57 -20.65
C ILE A 47 -3.19 2.27 -21.31
N GLU A 48 -2.62 2.34 -22.50
CA GLU A 48 -2.17 1.13 -23.19
C GLU A 48 -0.95 0.51 -22.50
N TYR A 49 -0.03 1.32 -22.00
CA TYR A 49 1.08 0.84 -21.17
C TYR A 49 0.59 0.20 -19.87
N GLN A 50 -0.40 0.81 -19.21
CA GLN A 50 -1.03 0.23 -18.01
C GLN A 50 -1.62 -1.15 -18.32
N LYS A 51 -2.41 -1.25 -19.39
CA LYS A 51 -3.02 -2.50 -19.85
C LYS A 51 -1.98 -3.57 -20.21
N GLU A 52 -0.93 -3.19 -20.96
CA GLU A 52 0.14 -4.11 -21.32
C GLU A 52 0.87 -4.65 -20.08
N THR A 53 1.17 -3.77 -19.12
CA THR A 53 1.80 -4.16 -17.86
C THR A 53 0.96 -5.17 -17.09
N LEU A 54 -0.35 -4.91 -16.97
CA LEU A 54 -1.27 -5.83 -16.27
C LEU A 54 -1.48 -7.15 -17.03
N ARG A 55 -1.52 -7.13 -18.38
CA ARG A 55 -1.54 -8.38 -19.18
C ARG A 55 -0.30 -9.23 -18.91
N LYS A 56 0.89 -8.63 -18.82
CA LYS A 56 2.12 -9.34 -18.43
C LYS A 56 2.02 -9.97 -17.04
N CYS A 57 1.38 -9.28 -16.10
CA CYS A 57 1.15 -9.86 -14.77
C CYS A 57 0.22 -11.09 -14.84
N VAL A 58 -0.83 -11.04 -15.66
CA VAL A 58 -1.72 -12.19 -15.88
C VAL A 58 -0.97 -13.34 -16.54
N GLU A 59 -0.19 -13.06 -17.58
CA GLU A 59 0.64 -14.07 -18.26
C GLU A 59 1.61 -14.78 -17.30
N ILE A 60 2.24 -14.02 -16.38
CA ILE A 60 3.09 -14.60 -15.33
C ILE A 60 2.26 -15.50 -14.40
N ALA A 61 1.08 -15.05 -13.98
CA ALA A 61 0.22 -15.82 -13.10
C ALA A 61 -0.24 -17.14 -13.75
N GLU A 62 -0.53 -17.13 -15.05
CA GLU A 62 -0.91 -18.31 -15.80
C GLU A 62 0.27 -19.26 -16.03
N SER A 63 1.41 -18.72 -16.50
CA SER A 63 2.57 -19.54 -16.89
C SER A 63 3.36 -20.10 -15.72
N GLU A 64 3.60 -19.28 -14.69
CA GLU A 64 4.48 -19.64 -13.57
C GLU A 64 3.72 -20.31 -12.41
N TRP A 65 2.46 -19.90 -12.19
CA TRP A 65 1.69 -20.37 -11.03
C TRP A 65 0.47 -21.21 -11.38
N GLY A 66 0.11 -21.28 -12.67
CA GLY A 66 -1.05 -22.01 -13.17
C GLY A 66 -2.38 -21.37 -12.76
N ILE A 67 -2.39 -20.08 -12.44
CA ILE A 67 -3.59 -19.34 -12.07
C ILE A 67 -4.28 -18.85 -13.33
N LYS A 68 -5.41 -19.47 -13.69
CA LYS A 68 -6.19 -19.06 -14.85
C LYS A 68 -6.78 -17.68 -14.66
N ASN A 69 -6.89 -16.93 -15.74
CA ASN A 69 -7.57 -15.62 -15.77
C ASN A 69 -9.11 -15.79 -15.64
N ASP A 70 -9.54 -16.33 -14.50
CA ASP A 70 -10.94 -16.55 -14.14
C ASP A 70 -11.09 -16.36 -12.62
N TYR A 71 -11.62 -15.18 -12.23
CA TYR A 71 -11.65 -14.74 -10.86
C TYR A 71 -13.07 -14.56 -10.35
N GLU A 72 -13.31 -14.94 -9.08
CA GLU A 72 -14.55 -14.64 -8.36
C GLU A 72 -14.65 -13.12 -8.12
N ALA A 73 -13.53 -12.49 -7.75
CA ALA A 73 -13.49 -11.05 -7.54
C ALA A 73 -12.13 -10.46 -7.91
N LEU A 74 -12.20 -9.24 -8.44
CA LEU A 74 -11.10 -8.31 -8.58
C LEU A 74 -11.32 -7.16 -7.59
N LEU A 75 -10.33 -6.92 -6.73
CA LEU A 75 -10.29 -5.81 -5.78
C LEU A 75 -9.32 -4.75 -6.28
N ILE A 76 -9.75 -3.50 -6.33
CA ILE A 76 -8.93 -2.34 -6.72
C ILE A 76 -8.89 -1.38 -5.54
N CYS A 77 -7.70 -1.00 -5.08
CA CYS A 77 -7.56 0.01 -4.04
C CYS A 77 -7.79 1.40 -4.64
N SER A 78 -8.61 2.24 -3.97
CA SER A 78 -9.03 3.55 -4.47
C SER A 78 -7.89 4.55 -4.64
N ASP A 79 -6.86 4.50 -3.83
CA ASP A 79 -5.64 5.33 -3.97
C ASP A 79 -4.84 5.04 -5.25
N GLY A 80 -5.22 4.02 -5.97
CA GLY A 80 -4.60 3.61 -7.22
C GLY A 80 -5.67 3.06 -8.15
N PHE A 81 -6.63 3.91 -8.56
CA PHE A 81 -7.66 3.52 -9.51
C PHE A 81 -7.07 3.29 -10.92
N LEU A 82 -7.76 2.51 -11.70
CA LEU A 82 -7.46 2.33 -13.12
C LEU A 82 -8.36 3.26 -13.94
N GLU A 83 -7.80 3.88 -14.98
CA GLU A 83 -8.53 4.79 -15.87
C GLU A 83 -9.32 4.06 -16.98
N PHE A 84 -9.39 2.74 -16.91
CA PHE A 84 -10.09 1.88 -17.86
C PHE A 84 -10.86 0.77 -17.12
N ASP A 85 -11.78 0.11 -17.82
CA ASP A 85 -12.47 -1.03 -17.22
C ASP A 85 -11.51 -2.22 -17.07
N ALA A 86 -11.24 -2.59 -15.84
CA ALA A 86 -10.34 -3.70 -15.52
C ALA A 86 -10.79 -5.04 -16.13
N ARG A 87 -12.08 -5.20 -16.49
CA ARG A 87 -12.61 -6.37 -17.19
C ARG A 87 -12.06 -6.54 -18.62
N GLU A 88 -11.43 -5.52 -19.16
CA GLU A 88 -10.71 -5.65 -20.45
C GLU A 88 -9.46 -6.56 -20.33
N ILE A 89 -9.01 -6.82 -19.11
CA ILE A 89 -7.82 -7.63 -18.82
C ILE A 89 -8.17 -8.83 -17.95
N PHE A 90 -9.00 -8.63 -16.91
CA PHE A 90 -9.32 -9.65 -15.92
C PHE A 90 -10.72 -10.19 -16.15
N ASN A 91 -10.84 -11.49 -16.39
CA ASN A 91 -12.12 -12.17 -16.41
C ASN A 91 -12.61 -12.36 -14.97
N ALA A 92 -13.27 -11.36 -14.39
CA ALA A 92 -13.74 -11.35 -13.02
C ALA A 92 -15.27 -11.24 -12.93
N ASP A 93 -15.89 -12.11 -12.13
CA ASP A 93 -17.34 -12.09 -11.90
C ASP A 93 -17.76 -10.77 -11.23
N LYS A 94 -16.94 -10.29 -10.29
CA LYS A 94 -17.17 -9.07 -9.54
C LYS A 94 -15.93 -8.17 -9.53
N VAL A 95 -16.12 -6.88 -9.79
CA VAL A 95 -15.11 -5.83 -9.58
C VAL A 95 -15.54 -4.94 -8.43
N THR A 96 -14.68 -4.74 -7.46
CA THR A 96 -14.94 -3.91 -6.27
C THR A 96 -13.78 -2.94 -6.07
N VAL A 97 -14.11 -1.66 -5.97
CA VAL A 97 -13.15 -0.65 -5.53
C VAL A 97 -13.22 -0.55 -4.01
N VAL A 98 -12.09 -0.77 -3.36
CA VAL A 98 -11.96 -0.65 -1.90
C VAL A 98 -11.53 0.77 -1.57
N ALA A 99 -12.48 1.58 -1.11
CA ALA A 99 -12.29 2.99 -0.81
C ALA A 99 -11.87 3.21 0.64
N SER A 100 -10.75 2.64 1.07
CA SER A 100 -10.22 2.91 2.41
C SER A 100 -8.80 2.35 2.54
N HIS A 101 -7.82 3.22 2.39
CA HIS A 101 -6.40 2.92 2.47
C HIS A 101 -6.03 2.30 3.82
N HIS A 102 -6.32 3.00 4.91
CA HIS A 102 -6.01 2.52 6.26
C HIS A 102 -6.79 1.27 6.66
N GLN A 103 -8.01 1.09 6.17
CA GLN A 103 -8.75 -0.15 6.40
C GLN A 103 -8.07 -1.35 5.75
N THR A 104 -7.51 -1.16 4.56
CA THR A 104 -6.75 -2.21 3.87
C THR A 104 -5.53 -2.63 4.69
N HIS A 105 -4.77 -1.66 5.23
CA HIS A 105 -3.68 -1.93 6.16
C HIS A 105 -4.15 -2.68 7.42
N ALA A 106 -5.24 -2.22 8.03
CA ALA A 106 -5.77 -2.81 9.26
C ALA A 106 -6.24 -4.26 9.04
N VAL A 107 -6.95 -4.54 7.94
CA VAL A 107 -7.41 -5.88 7.57
C VAL A 107 -6.22 -6.81 7.34
N SER A 108 -5.25 -6.36 6.55
CA SER A 108 -4.05 -7.14 6.25
C SER A 108 -3.26 -7.47 7.53
N ALA A 109 -2.98 -6.46 8.36
CA ALA A 109 -2.26 -6.63 9.61
C ALA A 109 -2.98 -7.61 10.57
N PHE A 110 -4.31 -7.52 10.67
CA PHE A 110 -5.09 -8.39 11.54
C PHE A 110 -5.04 -9.85 11.07
N HIS A 111 -5.31 -10.10 9.79
CA HIS A 111 -5.37 -11.46 9.25
C HIS A 111 -4.01 -12.15 9.18
N LEU A 112 -2.92 -11.38 9.10
CA LEU A 112 -1.55 -11.91 9.18
C LEU A 112 -1.04 -12.07 10.62
N SER A 113 -1.79 -11.58 11.62
CA SER A 113 -1.43 -11.70 13.04
C SER A 113 -1.98 -12.99 13.65
N PRO A 114 -1.44 -13.44 14.80
CA PRO A 114 -1.99 -14.57 15.54
C PRO A 114 -3.21 -14.21 16.41
N PHE A 115 -3.66 -12.94 16.41
CA PHE A 115 -4.70 -12.47 17.30
C PHE A 115 -6.11 -12.85 16.81
N LYS A 116 -6.98 -13.20 17.74
CA LYS A 116 -8.42 -13.42 17.46
C LYS A 116 -9.24 -12.14 17.62
N GLU A 117 -8.73 -11.23 18.43
CA GLU A 117 -9.26 -9.88 18.67
C GLU A 117 -8.09 -8.92 18.82
N ALA A 118 -8.22 -7.70 18.30
CA ALA A 118 -7.16 -6.69 18.34
C ALA A 118 -7.71 -5.26 18.34
N LEU A 119 -6.95 -4.36 18.95
CA LEU A 119 -6.99 -2.94 18.68
C LEU A 119 -5.87 -2.63 17.69
N ILE A 120 -6.21 -1.98 16.58
CA ILE A 120 -5.28 -1.73 15.49
C ILE A 120 -5.07 -0.23 15.33
N PHE A 121 -3.83 0.18 15.32
CA PHE A 121 -3.41 1.54 15.01
C PHE A 121 -2.82 1.55 13.59
N SER A 122 -3.50 2.18 12.66
CA SER A 122 -3.03 2.37 11.28
C SER A 122 -2.68 3.84 11.08
N TYR A 123 -1.40 4.13 10.88
CA TYR A 123 -0.92 5.48 10.60
C TYR A 123 0.06 5.47 9.44
N ASP A 124 -0.05 6.48 8.58
CA ASP A 124 0.74 6.62 7.36
C ASP A 124 0.89 8.09 7.00
N GLY A 125 1.63 8.40 5.93
CA GLY A 125 1.77 9.74 5.37
C GLY A 125 0.51 10.28 4.70
N GLY A 126 -0.54 9.45 4.57
CA GLY A 126 -1.85 9.82 4.05
C GLY A 126 -2.54 8.67 3.35
N GLY A 127 -3.82 8.84 3.15
CA GLY A 127 -4.72 7.95 2.43
C GLY A 127 -6.05 8.65 2.22
N ASP A 128 -6.95 8.06 1.43
CA ASP A 128 -8.29 8.59 1.16
C ASP A 128 -9.16 8.70 2.43
N ASP A 129 -8.78 7.98 3.49
CA ASP A 129 -9.49 7.95 4.78
C ASP A 129 -8.68 8.60 5.94
N GLY A 130 -7.66 9.40 5.64
CA GLY A 130 -6.91 10.19 6.62
C GLY A 130 -5.46 9.73 6.81
N HIS A 131 -4.88 10.06 7.97
CA HIS A 131 -3.47 9.80 8.29
C HIS A 131 -3.29 8.82 9.43
N PHE A 132 -4.24 8.79 10.37
CA PHE A 132 -4.17 7.93 11.54
C PHE A 132 -5.56 7.45 11.96
N ASN A 133 -5.79 6.15 11.86
CA ASN A 133 -7.05 5.52 12.18
C ASN A 133 -6.89 4.43 13.24
N ILE A 134 -7.88 4.30 14.12
CA ILE A 134 -7.95 3.27 15.15
C ILE A 134 -9.11 2.34 14.82
N TYR A 135 -8.85 1.04 14.77
CA TYR A 135 -9.84 0.02 14.51
C TYR A 135 -9.91 -1.00 15.64
N SER A 136 -11.09 -1.59 15.83
CA SER A 136 -11.24 -2.87 16.52
C SER A 136 -11.40 -3.97 15.48
N ALA A 137 -10.81 -5.11 15.74
CA ALA A 137 -10.91 -6.28 14.87
C ALA A 137 -11.26 -7.53 15.67
N ASN A 138 -12.07 -8.37 15.06
CA ASN A 138 -12.31 -9.75 15.47
C ASN A 138 -12.47 -10.63 14.21
N GLN A 139 -12.68 -11.91 14.37
CA GLN A 139 -12.78 -12.86 13.25
C GLN A 139 -13.89 -12.55 12.24
N SER A 140 -14.88 -11.74 12.61
CA SER A 140 -16.02 -11.41 11.75
C SER A 140 -15.92 -10.05 11.08
N GLN A 141 -15.16 -9.10 11.64
CA GLN A 141 -15.09 -7.74 11.12
C GLN A 141 -13.87 -6.95 11.61
N VAL A 142 -13.46 -5.98 10.78
CA VAL A 142 -12.57 -4.88 11.17
C VAL A 142 -13.38 -3.60 11.12
N LYS A 143 -13.55 -2.93 12.27
CA LYS A 143 -14.44 -1.78 12.45
C LYS A 143 -13.64 -0.55 12.85
N LEU A 144 -13.80 0.56 12.12
CA LEU A 144 -13.25 1.86 12.49
C LEU A 144 -13.87 2.34 13.81
N LEU A 145 -13.02 2.68 14.77
CA LEU A 145 -13.41 3.28 16.05
C LEU A 145 -13.21 4.81 16.05
N LYS A 146 -12.06 5.26 15.54
CA LYS A 146 -11.71 6.68 15.59
C LYS A 146 -10.73 7.06 14.47
N ARG A 147 -10.92 8.26 13.92
CA ARG A 147 -9.92 8.95 13.10
C ARG A 147 -9.24 10.01 13.94
N ILE A 148 -7.92 10.04 13.88
CA ILE A 148 -7.09 11.03 14.55
C ILE A 148 -6.52 11.95 13.47
N LYS A 149 -6.53 13.26 13.72
CA LYS A 149 -6.10 14.26 12.74
C LYS A 149 -4.58 14.41 12.64
N SER A 150 -3.81 13.80 13.57
CA SER A 150 -2.36 13.92 13.57
C SER A 150 -1.75 13.20 12.36
N ASP A 151 -0.89 13.92 11.66
CA ASP A 151 -0.14 13.43 10.50
C ASP A 151 1.33 13.18 10.88
N PHE A 152 1.58 12.03 11.49
CA PHE A 152 2.94 11.64 11.88
C PHE A 152 3.85 11.37 10.67
N GLY A 153 3.29 10.78 9.61
CA GLY A 153 4.05 10.46 8.39
C GLY A 153 4.48 11.72 7.66
N GLY A 154 3.56 12.68 7.47
CA GLY A 154 3.88 13.98 6.87
C GLY A 154 4.84 14.80 7.72
N GLY A 155 4.65 14.81 9.04
CA GLY A 155 5.60 15.46 9.96
C GLY A 155 7.00 14.86 9.88
N TYR A 156 7.10 13.53 9.82
CA TYR A 156 8.37 12.85 9.66
C TYR A 156 9.04 13.18 8.30
N LEU A 157 8.26 13.22 7.24
CA LEU A 157 8.71 13.62 5.91
C LEU A 157 9.22 15.07 5.90
N LEU A 158 8.49 15.98 6.57
CA LEU A 158 8.90 17.37 6.72
C LEU A 158 10.24 17.48 7.44
N CYS A 159 10.44 16.78 8.56
CA CYS A 159 11.72 16.73 9.26
C CYS A 159 12.85 16.26 8.33
N GLY A 160 12.62 15.22 7.52
CA GLY A 160 13.59 14.74 6.54
C GLY A 160 13.94 15.78 5.47
N SER A 161 12.97 16.58 5.04
CA SER A 161 13.17 17.63 4.03
C SER A 161 13.98 18.82 4.55
N MET A 162 13.98 19.06 5.87
CA MET A 162 14.75 20.13 6.50
C MET A 162 16.23 19.77 6.72
N ILE A 163 16.58 18.50 6.66
CA ILE A 163 17.96 18.05 6.80
C ILE A 163 18.63 18.02 5.44
N ARG A 164 19.58 18.92 5.23
CA ARG A 164 20.24 19.13 3.94
C ARG A 164 20.83 17.84 3.36
N GLU A 165 21.54 17.05 4.18
CA GLU A 165 22.19 15.82 3.78
C GLU A 165 21.18 14.73 3.35
N VAL A 166 19.96 14.81 3.82
CA VAL A 166 18.85 13.93 3.43
C VAL A 166 18.17 14.45 2.17
N ALA A 167 17.82 15.74 2.15
CA ALA A 167 17.05 16.37 1.10
C ALA A 167 17.83 16.41 -0.24
N GLU A 168 19.05 16.90 -0.26
CA GLU A 168 19.87 17.05 -1.49
C GLU A 168 20.18 15.70 -2.16
N LYS A 169 20.27 14.61 -1.40
CA LYS A 169 20.52 13.26 -1.92
C LYS A 169 19.26 12.50 -2.30
N SER A 170 18.08 13.07 -2.08
CA SER A 170 16.82 12.42 -2.34
C SER A 170 16.28 12.82 -3.70
N ARG A 171 16.34 11.91 -4.68
CA ARG A 171 15.76 12.11 -6.01
C ARG A 171 14.23 11.97 -6.06
N HIS A 172 13.65 11.43 -5.02
CA HIS A 172 12.20 11.19 -4.92
C HIS A 172 11.74 11.42 -3.49
N GLN A 173 10.56 12.02 -3.32
CA GLN A 173 10.02 12.40 -2.02
C GLN A 173 9.90 11.22 -1.05
N LEU A 174 9.46 10.06 -1.52
CA LEU A 174 9.36 8.84 -0.71
C LEU A 174 10.72 8.32 -0.19
N ALA A 175 11.82 8.74 -0.82
CA ALA A 175 13.15 8.37 -0.35
C ALA A 175 13.61 9.15 0.90
N LEU A 176 12.96 10.29 1.22
CA LEU A 176 13.32 11.12 2.38
C LEU A 176 13.17 10.37 3.69
N SER A 177 12.02 9.75 3.90
CA SER A 177 11.71 9.01 5.14
C SER A 177 12.71 7.88 5.39
N GLY A 178 13.02 7.08 4.37
CA GLY A 178 13.99 5.98 4.49
C GLY A 178 15.40 6.47 4.80
N LYS A 179 15.82 7.61 4.20
CA LYS A 179 17.14 8.21 4.49
C LYS A 179 17.21 8.82 5.87
N LEU A 180 16.13 9.48 6.32
CA LEU A 180 16.04 10.00 7.68
C LEU A 180 16.11 8.87 8.70
N MET A 181 15.39 7.79 8.47
CA MET A 181 15.43 6.60 9.31
C MET A 181 16.84 5.99 9.39
N GLY A 182 17.54 5.91 8.25
CA GLY A 182 18.95 5.48 8.22
C GLY A 182 19.87 6.42 8.98
N LEU A 183 19.66 7.74 8.89
CA LEU A 183 20.44 8.74 9.62
C LEU A 183 20.23 8.66 11.14
N CYS A 184 19.02 8.37 11.59
CA CYS A 184 18.71 8.19 13.02
C CYS A 184 19.56 7.11 13.69
N GLY A 185 20.01 6.10 12.94
CA GLY A 185 20.91 5.05 13.45
C GLY A 185 22.29 5.57 13.90
N TYR A 186 22.69 6.75 13.47
CA TYR A 186 23.94 7.40 13.88
C TYR A 186 23.76 8.49 14.95
N GLY A 187 22.51 8.79 15.31
CA GLY A 187 22.16 9.83 16.26
C GLY A 187 22.05 9.34 17.69
N LYS A 188 21.82 10.31 18.58
CA LYS A 188 21.45 10.08 19.97
C LYS A 188 20.24 10.93 20.31
N VAL A 189 19.41 10.46 21.23
CA VAL A 189 18.33 11.27 21.77
C VAL A 189 18.96 12.42 22.58
N ILE A 190 18.53 13.64 22.28
CA ILE A 190 18.93 14.85 23.00
C ILE A 190 17.71 15.24 23.84
N PRO A 191 17.71 14.99 25.17
CA PRO A 191 16.54 15.17 26.04
C PRO A 191 15.96 16.59 26.01
N GLU A 192 16.81 17.59 25.81
CA GLU A 192 16.42 19.01 25.78
C GLU A 192 15.50 19.35 24.60
N PHE A 193 15.55 18.55 23.51
CA PHE A 193 14.69 18.75 22.33
C PHE A 193 13.37 17.97 22.39
N VAL A 194 13.23 17.00 23.30
CA VAL A 194 12.03 16.16 23.39
C VAL A 194 10.76 17.00 23.57
N PRO A 195 10.68 18.01 24.47
CA PRO A 195 9.47 18.80 24.65
C PRO A 195 9.03 19.55 23.38
N ALA A 196 9.99 20.06 22.60
CA ALA A 196 9.69 20.77 21.35
C ALA A 196 9.13 19.81 20.29
N PHE A 197 9.63 18.57 20.24
CA PHE A 197 9.08 17.54 19.34
C PHE A 197 7.70 17.05 19.81
N GLU A 198 7.47 16.92 21.10
CA GLU A 198 6.15 16.58 21.65
C GLU A 198 5.12 17.65 21.28
N GLU A 199 5.43 18.93 21.43
CA GLU A 199 4.57 20.04 21.05
C GLU A 199 4.28 20.06 19.53
N PHE A 200 5.26 19.67 18.71
CA PHE A 200 5.09 19.64 17.24
C PHE A 200 4.20 18.49 16.77
N PHE A 201 4.26 17.33 17.41
CA PHE A 201 3.55 16.12 16.95
C PHE A 201 2.23 15.85 17.67
N PHE A 202 2.00 16.40 18.85
CA PHE A 202 0.84 16.13 19.70
C PHE A 202 0.10 17.41 20.13
#